data_2c31588b4229b126dfc68f8cd4cab0e5
#
_entry.id   2c31588b4229b126dfc68f8cd4cab0e5
#
_cell.length_a   1.000
_cell.length_b   1.000
_cell.length_c   1.000
_cell.angle_alpha   90.00
_cell.angle_beta   90.00
_cell.angle_gamma   90.00
#
_symmetry.space_group_name_H-M   'P 1'
#
loop_
_entity.id
_entity.type
_entity.pdbx_description
1 polymer ?
#
loop_
_entity_poly.entity_id
_entity_poly.type
_entity_poly.pdbx_seq_one_letter_code
_entity_poly.pdbx_strand_id
1 'polypeptide(L)'
;KLGTRSSQKNLNLPGENEGTVVLLFEDGFVPAKSEFKMPIPTFDGGFISLAFPIYETEFWPLSDRLKVMDDNFTDFGTTQAVVDVGALAVKDLKEQIPKLIVRQALRGFAKYQLQKESGDQFGFAGQLAASIYNSASESADRRSWLTLPNSGQVLRFNLPAGERELSLTAGMSQSKVGLKVDVNKTTFIRVVHVNNRLISQVFTL
;
A
#
# COMPACT_ATOMS: atom_id res chain seq x y z
N LYS A 1 -4.21 0.30 22.16
CA LYS A 1 -4.27 1.67 22.74
C LYS A 1 -4.36 2.61 21.57
N LEU A 2 -5.53 3.20 21.33
CA LEU A 2 -5.73 4.28 20.36
C LEU A 2 -4.86 5.46 20.78
N GLY A 3 -3.96 5.83 19.86
CA GLY A 3 -3.06 6.94 20.03
C GLY A 3 -3.82 8.25 20.27
N THR A 4 -3.27 9.03 21.13
CA THR A 4 -3.64 10.36 21.58
C THR A 4 -4.12 11.23 20.40
N ARG A 5 -5.30 11.82 20.55
CA ARG A 5 -5.80 12.91 19.70
C ARG A 5 -4.70 13.95 19.53
N SER A 6 -4.17 14.06 18.31
CA SER A 6 -3.35 15.20 17.97
C SER A 6 -4.17 16.47 18.18
N SER A 7 -3.63 17.41 18.94
CA SER A 7 -4.18 18.72 19.18
C SER A 7 -4.73 19.30 17.85
N GLN A 8 -6.01 19.62 17.82
CA GLN A 8 -6.58 20.41 16.74
C GLN A 8 -5.87 21.76 16.74
N LYS A 9 -4.82 21.86 15.93
CA LYS A 9 -4.22 23.14 15.59
C LYS A 9 -5.35 23.96 14.96
N ASN A 10 -5.69 25.10 15.55
CA ASN A 10 -6.76 26.00 15.11
C ASN A 10 -6.78 26.05 13.58
N LEU A 11 -7.91 25.67 12.99
CA LEU A 11 -8.15 25.85 11.57
C LEU A 11 -8.12 27.36 11.30
N ASN A 12 -6.97 27.88 10.87
CA ASN A 12 -6.88 29.27 10.45
C ASN A 12 -7.82 29.46 9.28
N LEU A 13 -8.88 30.25 9.48
CA LEU A 13 -9.75 30.70 8.41
C LEU A 13 -8.92 31.58 7.48
N PRO A 14 -9.21 31.60 6.15
CA PRO A 14 -8.56 32.51 5.23
C PRO A 14 -8.84 33.96 5.62
N GLY A 15 -7.86 34.85 5.44
CA GLY A 15 -8.01 36.27 5.57
C GLY A 15 -8.94 36.87 4.50
N GLU A 16 -9.28 38.15 4.62
CA GLU A 16 -10.23 38.83 3.70
C GLU A 16 -9.85 38.73 2.21
N ASN A 17 -8.57 38.51 1.91
CA ASN A 17 -8.03 38.46 0.55
C ASN A 17 -7.29 37.13 0.26
N GLU A 18 -7.65 36.10 0.96
CA GLU A 18 -7.04 34.79 0.87
C GLU A 18 -8.03 33.71 0.43
N GLY A 19 -7.50 32.63 -0.17
CA GLY A 19 -8.18 31.37 -0.36
C GLY A 19 -7.48 30.25 0.39
N THR A 20 -8.18 29.15 0.58
CA THR A 20 -7.62 27.94 1.18
C THR A 20 -7.07 27.02 0.11
N VAL A 21 -5.88 26.46 0.34
CA VAL A 21 -5.32 25.37 -0.46
C VAL A 21 -5.32 24.11 0.36
N VAL A 22 -5.86 23.03 -0.21
CA VAL A 22 -5.82 21.67 0.35
C VAL A 22 -5.03 20.80 -0.60
N LEU A 23 -3.87 20.33 -0.14
CA LEU A 23 -3.01 19.46 -0.89
C LEU A 23 -3.19 18.03 -0.41
N LEU A 24 -3.53 17.13 -1.33
CA LEU A 24 -3.65 15.69 -1.14
C LEU A 24 -2.43 15.03 -1.78
N PHE A 25 -1.63 14.33 -1.00
CA PHE A 25 -0.43 13.68 -1.46
C PHE A 25 -0.54 12.16 -1.32
N GLU A 26 -0.37 11.47 -2.42
CA GLU A 26 -0.33 10.01 -2.53
C GLU A 26 1.10 9.57 -2.81
N ASP A 27 1.72 8.84 -1.89
CA ASP A 27 3.11 8.43 -2.01
C ASP A 27 3.26 6.93 -2.24
N GLY A 28 3.97 6.58 -3.32
CA GLY A 28 4.33 5.23 -3.70
C GLY A 28 3.15 4.30 -3.95
N PHE A 29 3.45 3.02 -4.08
CA PHE A 29 2.45 1.95 -4.17
C PHE A 29 2.65 0.93 -3.07
N VAL A 30 1.55 0.31 -2.62
CA VAL A 30 1.62 -0.88 -1.77
C VAL A 30 2.32 -1.99 -2.53
N PRO A 31 3.38 -2.62 -1.99
CA PRO A 31 4.07 -3.71 -2.65
C PRO A 31 3.16 -4.88 -3.00
N ALA A 32 3.51 -5.62 -4.04
CA ALA A 32 2.83 -6.85 -4.38
C ALA A 32 3.04 -7.91 -3.29
N LYS A 33 2.06 -8.81 -3.14
CA LYS A 33 2.23 -9.99 -2.28
C LYS A 33 3.20 -10.96 -2.93
N SER A 34 4.15 -11.46 -2.15
CA SER A 34 5.02 -12.59 -2.47
C SER A 34 4.40 -13.90 -1.99
N GLU A 35 5.01 -15.01 -2.36
CA GLU A 35 4.61 -16.35 -1.94
C GLU A 35 5.66 -16.96 -1.02
N PHE A 36 5.21 -17.46 0.11
CA PHE A 36 6.02 -18.29 1.01
C PHE A 36 5.50 -19.73 0.97
N LYS A 37 6.37 -20.69 0.63
CA LYS A 37 6.06 -22.12 0.63
C LYS A 37 6.69 -22.79 1.83
N MET A 38 5.90 -23.56 2.58
CA MET A 38 6.34 -24.32 3.74
C MET A 38 6.09 -25.80 3.52
N PRO A 39 7.13 -26.63 3.39
CA PRO A 39 6.98 -28.07 3.34
C PRO A 39 6.67 -28.61 4.75
N ILE A 40 5.66 -29.46 4.87
CA ILE A 40 5.29 -30.16 6.09
C ILE A 40 5.55 -31.65 5.87
N PRO A 41 6.40 -32.31 6.67
CA PRO A 41 6.64 -33.74 6.55
C PRO A 41 5.41 -34.55 6.93
N THR A 42 5.16 -35.64 6.21
CA THR A 42 4.12 -36.63 6.50
C THR A 42 4.70 -37.86 7.20
N PHE A 43 3.86 -38.63 7.88
CA PHE A 43 4.29 -39.83 8.65
C PHE A 43 4.86 -40.95 7.79
N ASP A 44 4.60 -40.93 6.49
CA ASP A 44 5.11 -41.92 5.50
C ASP A 44 6.38 -41.47 4.77
N GLY A 45 7.04 -40.39 5.28
CA GLY A 45 8.26 -39.83 4.71
C GLY A 45 8.09 -38.92 3.52
N GLY A 46 6.84 -38.57 3.12
CA GLY A 46 6.52 -37.60 2.11
C GLY A 46 6.46 -36.16 2.66
N PHE A 47 6.08 -35.22 1.80
CA PHE A 47 5.88 -33.80 2.17
C PHE A 47 4.57 -33.27 1.58
N ILE A 48 3.87 -32.44 2.36
CA ILE A 48 2.77 -31.60 1.90
C ILE A 48 3.31 -30.16 1.82
N SER A 49 3.16 -29.51 0.66
CA SER A 49 3.53 -28.11 0.53
C SER A 49 2.35 -27.21 0.86
N LEU A 50 2.53 -26.24 1.75
CA LEU A 50 1.56 -25.19 2.01
C LEU A 50 2.12 -23.88 1.47
N ALA A 51 1.28 -23.13 0.71
CA ALA A 51 1.66 -21.87 0.10
C ALA A 51 0.86 -20.72 0.72
N PHE A 52 1.54 -19.70 1.22
CA PHE A 52 0.94 -18.53 1.87
C PHE A 52 1.33 -17.25 1.17
N PRO A 53 0.40 -16.29 0.99
CA PRO A 53 0.77 -14.94 0.59
C PRO A 53 1.45 -14.23 1.77
N ILE A 54 2.52 -13.50 1.48
CA ILE A 54 3.23 -12.66 2.43
C ILE A 54 3.53 -11.29 1.85
N TYR A 55 3.77 -10.32 2.70
CA TYR A 55 4.44 -9.07 2.34
C TYR A 55 5.87 -9.12 2.86
N GLU A 56 6.83 -8.83 2.01
CA GLU A 56 8.25 -8.73 2.38
C GLU A 56 8.49 -7.34 2.99
N THR A 57 8.31 -7.25 4.31
CA THR A 57 8.37 -5.97 5.04
C THR A 57 9.77 -5.38 5.15
N GLU A 58 10.82 -6.17 4.94
CA GLU A 58 12.22 -5.70 4.98
C GLU A 58 12.56 -4.70 3.87
N PHE A 59 11.84 -4.77 2.75
CA PHE A 59 12.00 -3.88 1.60
C PHE A 59 10.84 -2.90 1.45
N TRP A 60 10.08 -2.66 2.53
CA TRP A 60 8.96 -1.74 2.46
C TRP A 60 9.44 -0.30 2.32
N PRO A 61 9.07 0.42 1.27
CA PRO A 61 9.51 1.79 1.09
C PRO A 61 8.92 2.67 2.20
N LEU A 62 9.79 3.48 2.82
CA LEU A 62 9.33 4.52 3.71
C LEU A 62 8.58 5.57 2.89
N SER A 63 7.44 6.02 3.41
CA SER A 63 6.69 7.10 2.76
C SER A 63 7.40 8.43 2.95
N ASP A 64 7.68 9.11 1.86
CA ASP A 64 8.15 10.48 1.88
C ASP A 64 7.03 11.43 2.34
N ARG A 65 7.44 12.61 2.81
CA ARG A 65 6.53 13.73 3.07
C ARG A 65 6.74 14.81 2.04
N LEU A 66 5.66 15.36 1.54
CA LEU A 66 5.75 16.46 0.58
C LEU A 66 5.92 17.77 1.33
N LYS A 67 7.01 18.47 1.04
CA LYS A 67 7.29 19.84 1.48
C LYS A 67 6.78 20.81 0.43
N VAL A 68 6.15 21.91 0.87
CA VAL A 68 5.56 22.93 -0.01
C VAL A 68 6.14 24.28 0.32
N MET A 69 6.63 24.98 -0.70
CA MET A 69 7.17 26.36 -0.61
C MET A 69 6.66 27.18 -1.79
N ASP A 70 6.65 28.51 -1.67
CA ASP A 70 6.50 29.41 -2.81
C ASP A 70 7.83 29.80 -3.45
N ASP A 71 7.79 30.62 -4.50
CA ASP A 71 8.98 31.14 -5.17
C ASP A 71 9.81 32.11 -4.31
N ASN A 72 9.22 32.66 -3.23
CA ASN A 72 9.90 33.49 -2.27
C ASN A 72 10.50 32.69 -1.11
N PHE A 73 10.52 31.34 -1.21
CA PHE A 73 10.98 30.42 -0.17
C PHE A 73 10.16 30.45 1.11
N THR A 74 8.90 30.95 1.05
CA THR A 74 7.97 30.82 2.18
C THR A 74 7.61 29.36 2.38
N ASP A 75 7.85 28.82 3.56
CA ASP A 75 7.58 27.42 3.89
C ASP A 75 6.16 27.27 4.44
N PHE A 76 5.28 26.59 3.70
CA PHE A 76 3.91 26.26 4.13
C PHE A 76 3.84 24.99 4.96
N GLY A 77 4.95 24.28 5.10
CA GLY A 77 5.09 23.07 5.89
C GLY A 77 5.16 21.79 5.06
N THR A 78 4.97 20.69 5.76
CA THR A 78 5.01 19.34 5.18
C THR A 78 3.69 18.62 5.37
N THR A 79 3.34 17.75 4.42
CA THR A 79 2.14 16.91 4.51
C THR A 79 2.18 16.02 5.76
N GLN A 80 0.99 15.73 6.30
CA GLN A 80 0.80 14.82 7.43
C GLN A 80 0.05 13.57 6.95
N ALA A 81 0.53 12.41 7.35
CA ALA A 81 -0.12 11.15 7.03
C ALA A 81 -1.51 11.07 7.68
N VAL A 82 -2.51 10.82 6.86
CA VAL A 82 -3.91 10.55 7.26
C VAL A 82 -4.16 9.05 7.26
N VAL A 83 -3.58 8.35 6.30
CA VAL A 83 -3.71 6.91 6.17
C VAL A 83 -2.39 6.29 5.73
N ASP A 84 -2.02 5.20 6.37
CA ASP A 84 -0.95 4.28 5.98
C ASP A 84 -1.60 3.00 5.43
N VAL A 85 -1.77 2.97 4.12
CA VAL A 85 -2.44 1.87 3.43
C VAL A 85 -1.57 0.63 3.46
N GLY A 86 -0.25 0.80 3.39
CA GLY A 86 0.70 -0.30 3.51
C GLY A 86 0.56 -1.03 4.84
N ALA A 87 0.58 -0.30 5.95
CA ALA A 87 0.39 -0.88 7.27
C ALA A 87 -0.98 -1.57 7.42
N LEU A 88 -2.03 -0.99 6.83
CA LEU A 88 -3.36 -1.61 6.82
C LEU A 88 -3.37 -2.93 6.03
N ALA A 89 -2.72 -2.97 4.87
CA ALA A 89 -2.62 -4.17 4.04
C ALA A 89 -1.87 -5.31 4.77
N VAL A 90 -0.76 -4.99 5.45
CA VAL A 90 -0.03 -5.97 6.28
C VAL A 90 -0.88 -6.47 7.44
N LYS A 91 -1.58 -5.57 8.11
CA LYS A 91 -2.47 -5.92 9.23
C LYS A 91 -3.60 -6.84 8.78
N ASP A 92 -4.28 -6.49 7.69
CA ASP A 92 -5.36 -7.30 7.12
C ASP A 92 -4.88 -8.71 6.78
N LEU A 93 -3.73 -8.83 6.12
CA LEU A 93 -3.14 -10.13 5.81
C LEU A 93 -2.83 -10.93 7.09
N LYS A 94 -2.24 -10.30 8.11
CA LYS A 94 -1.95 -10.96 9.40
C LYS A 94 -3.21 -11.49 10.08
N GLU A 95 -4.31 -10.77 10.03
CA GLU A 95 -5.59 -11.18 10.58
C GLU A 95 -6.22 -12.35 9.80
N GLN A 96 -5.90 -12.48 8.52
CA GLN A 96 -6.38 -13.58 7.66
C GLN A 96 -5.52 -14.86 7.77
N ILE A 97 -4.26 -14.77 8.22
CA ILE A 97 -3.33 -15.92 8.29
C ILE A 97 -3.93 -17.15 8.99
N PRO A 98 -4.57 -17.08 10.18
CA PRO A 98 -5.12 -18.26 10.83
C PRO A 98 -6.14 -19.00 9.96
N LYS A 99 -7.01 -18.25 9.29
CA LYS A 99 -8.01 -18.80 8.36
C LYS A 99 -7.37 -19.44 7.13
N LEU A 100 -6.30 -18.80 6.63
CA LEU A 100 -5.53 -19.34 5.49
C LEU A 100 -4.82 -20.64 5.86
N ILE A 101 -4.23 -20.73 7.06
CA ILE A 101 -3.59 -21.94 7.56
C ILE A 101 -4.58 -23.10 7.60
N VAL A 102 -5.74 -22.90 8.20
CA VAL A 102 -6.78 -23.94 8.28
C VAL A 102 -7.20 -24.41 6.87
N ARG A 103 -7.46 -23.47 5.97
CA ARG A 103 -7.86 -23.78 4.59
C ARG A 103 -6.77 -24.57 3.86
N GLN A 104 -5.52 -24.16 3.97
CA GLN A 104 -4.39 -24.82 3.31
C GLN A 104 -4.12 -26.20 3.91
N ALA A 105 -4.20 -26.35 5.22
CA ALA A 105 -4.06 -27.64 5.89
C ALA A 105 -5.13 -28.64 5.41
N LEU A 106 -6.39 -28.22 5.31
CA LEU A 106 -7.48 -29.06 4.80
C LEU A 106 -7.25 -29.48 3.34
N ARG A 107 -6.79 -28.54 2.49
CA ARG A 107 -6.45 -28.86 1.08
C ARG A 107 -5.28 -29.82 0.98
N GLY A 108 -4.21 -29.57 1.75
CA GLY A 108 -3.03 -30.43 1.79
C GLY A 108 -3.39 -31.85 2.23
N PHE A 109 -4.22 -31.99 3.26
CA PHE A 109 -4.69 -33.29 3.72
C PHE A 109 -5.53 -34.02 2.68
N ALA A 110 -6.47 -33.33 2.01
CA ALA A 110 -7.28 -33.93 0.94
C ALA A 110 -6.39 -34.42 -0.23
N LYS A 111 -5.40 -33.62 -0.64
CA LYS A 111 -4.45 -34.03 -1.69
C LYS A 111 -3.60 -35.21 -1.29
N TYR A 112 -3.16 -35.25 -0.04
CA TYR A 112 -2.40 -36.38 0.50
C TYR A 112 -3.20 -37.68 0.44
N GLN A 113 -4.50 -37.67 0.80
CA GLN A 113 -5.38 -38.83 0.69
C GLN A 113 -5.53 -39.28 -0.76
N LEU A 114 -5.75 -38.36 -1.70
CA LEU A 114 -5.82 -38.69 -3.13
C LEU A 114 -4.52 -39.28 -3.66
N GLN A 115 -3.37 -38.79 -3.23
CA GLN A 115 -2.06 -39.30 -3.60
C GLN A 115 -1.86 -40.75 -3.11
N LYS A 116 -2.27 -41.02 -1.87
CA LYS A 116 -2.20 -42.36 -1.28
C LYS A 116 -3.08 -43.36 -2.06
N GLU A 117 -4.33 -43.00 -2.34
CA GLU A 117 -5.23 -43.83 -3.14
C GLU A 117 -4.71 -44.08 -4.56
N SER A 118 -4.11 -43.05 -5.20
CA SER A 118 -3.48 -43.20 -6.52
C SER A 118 -2.26 -44.12 -6.49
N GLY A 119 -1.49 -44.07 -5.40
CA GLY A 119 -0.36 -44.98 -5.19
C GLY A 119 -0.78 -46.44 -5.07
N ASP A 120 -1.87 -46.68 -4.36
CA ASP A 120 -2.45 -48.03 -4.22
C ASP A 120 -2.95 -48.60 -5.53
N GLN A 121 -3.47 -47.75 -6.44
CA GLN A 121 -3.99 -48.18 -7.74
C GLN A 121 -2.94 -48.27 -8.85
N PHE A 122 -1.99 -47.34 -8.91
CA PHE A 122 -1.02 -47.18 -10.00
C PHE A 122 0.42 -47.37 -9.58
N GLY A 123 0.69 -47.76 -8.32
CA GLY A 123 2.02 -48.01 -7.79
C GLY A 123 2.88 -46.72 -7.72
N PHE A 124 4.20 -46.89 -7.80
CA PHE A 124 5.19 -45.83 -7.69
C PHE A 124 4.99 -44.70 -8.74
N ALA A 125 4.62 -45.05 -9.97
CA ALA A 125 4.41 -44.07 -11.04
C ALA A 125 3.21 -43.16 -10.77
N GLY A 126 2.11 -43.68 -10.25
CA GLY A 126 0.94 -42.89 -9.84
C GLY A 126 1.23 -41.97 -8.68
N GLN A 127 1.98 -42.47 -7.69
CA GLN A 127 2.41 -41.67 -6.55
C GLN A 127 3.33 -40.52 -6.95
N LEU A 128 4.30 -40.77 -7.84
CA LEU A 128 5.20 -39.75 -8.36
C LEU A 128 4.44 -38.68 -9.16
N ALA A 129 3.55 -39.07 -10.07
CA ALA A 129 2.76 -38.15 -10.86
C ALA A 129 1.85 -37.28 -9.97
N ALA A 130 1.20 -37.86 -8.96
CA ALA A 130 0.38 -37.12 -8.00
C ALA A 130 1.20 -36.13 -7.16
N SER A 131 2.42 -36.52 -6.72
CA SER A 131 3.29 -35.64 -5.94
C SER A 131 3.79 -34.44 -6.75
N ILE A 132 4.16 -34.65 -8.02
CA ILE A 132 4.55 -33.58 -8.94
C ILE A 132 3.36 -32.63 -9.17
N TYR A 133 2.18 -33.16 -9.46
CA TYR A 133 0.97 -32.35 -9.65
C TYR A 133 0.62 -31.54 -8.41
N ASN A 134 0.65 -32.15 -7.23
CA ASN A 134 0.37 -31.48 -5.96
C ASN A 134 1.36 -30.33 -5.70
N SER A 135 2.65 -30.57 -5.88
CA SER A 135 3.70 -29.57 -5.70
C SER A 135 3.55 -28.40 -6.70
N ALA A 136 3.25 -28.69 -7.96
CA ALA A 136 3.10 -27.69 -9.00
C ALA A 136 1.79 -26.88 -8.86
N SER A 137 0.71 -27.48 -8.32
CA SER A 137 -0.59 -26.86 -8.17
C SER A 137 -0.75 -26.03 -6.89
N GLU A 138 0.20 -26.09 -5.94
CA GLU A 138 0.19 -25.27 -4.74
C GLU A 138 0.70 -23.87 -5.04
N SER A 139 -0.20 -22.89 -4.98
CA SER A 139 0.12 -21.48 -5.10
C SER A 139 -0.71 -20.64 -4.14
N ALA A 140 -0.09 -19.61 -3.59
CA ALA A 140 -0.77 -18.65 -2.76
C ALA A 140 -1.61 -17.66 -3.61
N ASP A 141 -2.71 -17.16 -3.07
CA ASP A 141 -3.45 -16.07 -3.68
C ASP A 141 -2.70 -14.73 -3.47
N ARG A 142 -1.94 -14.34 -4.48
CA ARG A 142 -1.14 -13.11 -4.48
C ARG A 142 -1.87 -11.91 -5.06
N ARG A 143 -3.15 -12.04 -5.40
CA ARG A 143 -3.91 -10.93 -5.95
C ARG A 143 -3.91 -9.76 -4.97
N SER A 144 -3.58 -8.58 -5.47
CA SER A 144 -3.58 -7.33 -4.74
C SER A 144 -3.84 -6.17 -5.69
N TRP A 145 -4.29 -5.07 -5.16
CA TRP A 145 -4.50 -3.85 -5.93
C TRP A 145 -3.18 -3.09 -6.05
N LEU A 146 -2.46 -3.30 -7.15
CA LEU A 146 -1.10 -2.82 -7.36
C LEU A 146 -0.98 -1.30 -7.55
N THR A 147 -2.08 -0.61 -7.81
CA THR A 147 -2.10 0.85 -7.97
C THR A 147 -2.58 1.59 -6.72
N LEU A 148 -2.75 0.87 -5.60
CA LEU A 148 -3.13 1.49 -4.34
C LEU A 148 -1.92 2.24 -3.76
N PRO A 149 -2.06 3.55 -3.41
CA PRO A 149 -0.95 4.30 -2.83
C PRO A 149 -0.53 3.71 -1.49
N ASN A 150 0.77 3.76 -1.19
CA ASN A 150 1.30 3.27 0.08
C ASN A 150 0.85 4.16 1.25
N SER A 151 0.85 5.49 1.06
CA SER A 151 0.30 6.44 2.03
C SER A 151 -0.53 7.54 1.39
N GLY A 152 -1.55 7.99 2.11
CA GLY A 152 -2.32 9.19 1.81
C GLY A 152 -2.05 10.26 2.86
N GLN A 153 -1.69 11.47 2.42
CA GLN A 153 -1.27 12.56 3.28
C GLN A 153 -2.00 13.85 2.88
N VAL A 154 -2.07 14.81 3.81
CA VAL A 154 -2.74 16.08 3.59
C VAL A 154 -1.91 17.23 4.16
N LEU A 155 -1.95 18.37 3.49
CA LEU A 155 -1.52 19.67 4.00
C LEU A 155 -2.58 20.70 3.65
N ARG A 156 -2.95 21.55 4.62
CA ARG A 156 -3.86 22.66 4.43
C ARG A 156 -3.19 23.95 4.84
N PHE A 157 -3.27 24.97 3.98
CA PHE A 157 -2.72 26.32 4.25
C PHE A 157 -3.53 27.35 3.47
N ASN A 158 -3.34 28.63 3.79
CA ASN A 158 -3.99 29.73 3.11
C ASN A 158 -2.97 30.47 2.25
N LEU A 159 -3.43 31.02 1.11
CA LEU A 159 -2.65 31.82 0.20
C LEU A 159 -3.42 33.09 -0.20
N PRO A 160 -2.75 34.22 -0.42
CA PRO A 160 -3.35 35.38 -1.04
C PRO A 160 -3.91 35.02 -2.43
N ALA A 161 -5.06 35.59 -2.76
CA ALA A 161 -5.70 35.37 -4.06
C ALA A 161 -4.80 35.81 -5.22
N GLY A 162 -5.01 35.19 -6.38
CA GLY A 162 -4.26 35.44 -7.61
C GLY A 162 -3.57 34.20 -8.16
N GLU A 163 -2.78 34.39 -9.21
CA GLU A 163 -1.93 33.36 -9.78
C GLU A 163 -0.73 33.12 -8.85
N ARG A 164 -0.46 31.85 -8.56
CA ARG A 164 0.62 31.41 -7.66
C ARG A 164 1.37 30.25 -8.28
N GLU A 165 2.64 30.12 -7.93
CA GLU A 165 3.45 28.96 -8.23
C GLU A 165 3.98 28.37 -6.91
N LEU A 166 3.86 27.06 -6.74
CA LEU A 166 4.35 26.33 -5.59
C LEU A 166 5.44 25.35 -6.00
N SER A 167 6.50 25.31 -5.21
CA SER A 167 7.56 24.34 -5.30
C SER A 167 7.25 23.16 -4.37
N LEU A 168 7.21 21.97 -4.94
CA LEU A 168 6.88 20.71 -4.28
C LEU A 168 8.14 19.84 -4.20
N THR A 169 8.48 19.34 -3.01
CA THR A 169 9.64 18.47 -2.81
C THR A 169 9.28 17.26 -1.97
N ALA A 170 9.56 16.05 -2.46
CA ALA A 170 9.42 14.79 -1.73
C ALA A 170 10.66 13.93 -1.99
N GLY A 171 11.43 13.61 -0.95
CA GLY A 171 12.72 12.94 -1.09
C GLY A 171 13.64 13.70 -2.05
N MET A 172 14.06 13.04 -3.12
CA MET A 172 14.87 13.63 -4.20
C MET A 172 14.03 14.22 -5.35
N SER A 173 12.72 14.08 -5.30
CA SER A 173 11.83 14.53 -6.35
C SER A 173 11.40 15.97 -6.12
N GLN A 174 11.47 16.78 -7.18
CA GLN A 174 11.03 18.17 -7.15
C GLN A 174 10.11 18.45 -8.35
N SER A 175 9.11 19.29 -8.16
CA SER A 175 8.21 19.75 -9.20
C SER A 175 7.67 21.13 -8.85
N LYS A 176 7.20 21.87 -9.84
CA LYS A 176 6.46 23.13 -9.66
C LYS A 176 5.04 22.95 -10.13
N VAL A 177 4.12 23.61 -9.47
CA VAL A 177 2.70 23.62 -9.82
C VAL A 177 2.16 25.06 -9.80
N GLY A 178 1.61 25.50 -10.94
CA GLY A 178 0.88 26.76 -11.04
C GLY A 178 -0.57 26.53 -10.62
N LEU A 179 -1.13 27.49 -9.86
CA LEU A 179 -2.51 27.46 -9.44
C LEU A 179 -3.09 28.87 -9.37
N LYS A 180 -4.39 28.96 -9.57
CA LYS A 180 -5.15 30.18 -9.31
C LYS A 180 -5.87 30.04 -7.98
N VAL A 181 -5.67 30.98 -7.07
CA VAL A 181 -6.35 31.06 -5.78
C VAL A 181 -7.42 32.13 -5.86
N ASP A 182 -8.67 31.78 -5.64
CA ASP A 182 -9.80 32.74 -5.57
C ASP A 182 -10.11 33.05 -4.09
N VAL A 183 -10.55 34.27 -3.83
CA VAL A 183 -10.91 34.75 -2.50
C VAL A 183 -12.03 33.88 -1.91
N ASN A 184 -11.85 33.45 -0.66
CA ASN A 184 -12.81 32.65 0.10
C ASN A 184 -13.21 31.32 -0.57
N LYS A 185 -12.43 30.83 -1.57
CA LYS A 185 -12.63 29.54 -2.16
C LYS A 185 -11.55 28.53 -1.73
N THR A 186 -11.83 27.26 -2.00
CA THR A 186 -10.88 26.19 -1.75
C THR A 186 -10.34 25.64 -3.06
N THR A 187 -9.01 25.66 -3.21
CA THR A 187 -8.29 25.01 -4.31
C THR A 187 -7.70 23.70 -3.81
N PHE A 188 -8.00 22.62 -4.51
CA PHE A 188 -7.42 21.30 -4.23
C PHE A 188 -6.26 21.03 -5.19
N ILE A 189 -5.17 20.52 -4.64
CA ILE A 189 -4.02 20.02 -5.40
C ILE A 189 -3.85 18.56 -5.05
N ARG A 190 -4.05 17.67 -6.02
CA ARG A 190 -3.69 16.27 -5.90
C ARG A 190 -2.27 16.08 -6.43
N VAL A 191 -1.40 15.48 -5.63
CA VAL A 191 -0.02 15.16 -6.01
C VAL A 191 0.21 13.67 -5.83
N VAL A 192 0.69 13.01 -6.86
CA VAL A 192 1.05 11.59 -6.83
C VAL A 192 2.56 11.47 -7.01
N HIS A 193 3.23 10.76 -6.11
CA HIS A 193 4.65 10.49 -6.16
C HIS A 193 4.89 9.03 -6.52
N VAL A 194 5.45 8.80 -7.69
CA VAL A 194 5.75 7.45 -8.22
C VAL A 194 7.02 7.50 -9.05
N ASN A 195 7.92 6.54 -8.84
CA ASN A 195 9.17 6.40 -9.60
C ASN A 195 10.00 7.69 -9.66
N ASN A 196 10.17 8.35 -8.52
CA ASN A 196 10.87 9.63 -8.40
C ASN A 196 10.26 10.76 -9.26
N ARG A 197 8.97 10.72 -9.51
CA ARG A 197 8.24 11.78 -10.22
C ARG A 197 7.06 12.25 -9.40
N LEU A 198 6.88 13.57 -9.35
CA LEU A 198 5.71 14.23 -8.80
C LEU A 198 4.78 14.63 -9.95
N ILE A 199 3.55 14.14 -9.92
CA ILE A 199 2.51 14.47 -10.90
C ILE A 199 1.42 15.21 -10.15
N SER A 200 1.09 16.43 -10.55
CA SER A 200 0.11 17.28 -9.88
C SER A 200 -1.10 17.56 -10.77
N GLN A 201 -2.26 17.65 -10.14
CA GLN A 201 -3.52 18.11 -10.74
C GLN A 201 -4.17 19.13 -9.82
N VAL A 202 -4.67 20.22 -10.38
CA VAL A 202 -5.30 21.33 -9.63
C VAL A 202 -6.79 21.37 -9.94
N PHE A 203 -7.62 21.53 -8.91
CA PHE A 203 -9.07 21.66 -8.98
C PHE A 203 -9.52 22.82 -8.11
N THR A 204 -10.33 23.72 -8.65
CA THR A 204 -10.95 24.84 -7.90
C THR A 204 -12.45 24.56 -7.75
N LEU A 205 -12.95 24.70 -6.51
CA LEU A 205 -14.38 24.57 -6.16
C LEU A 205 -14.97 25.92 -5.84
#